data_3abf765a70bf860b7880253430f02e1d
#
_entry.id   3abf765a70bf860b7880253430f02e1d
#
_cell.length_a   1.000
_cell.length_b   1.000
_cell.length_c   1.000
_cell.angle_alpha   90.00
_cell.angle_beta   90.00
_cell.angle_gamma   90.00
#
_symmetry.space_group_name_H-M   'P 1'
#
loop_
_entity.id
_entity.type
_entity.pdbx_description
1 polymer ?
#
loop_
_entity_poly.entity_id
_entity_poly.type
_entity_poly.pdbx_seq_one_letter_code
_entity_poly.pdbx_strand_id
1 'polypeptide(L)'
;MNNDSIYNTGRDITDASSFGDIEILLPAGEQASYSTQPTIRKLGRKLGKFTDEDYLLLAGDPAAIALAAAVAARANGGRFKMLKWDRQEGKYFPLIADLNFRPGDNDG
;
A
#
# COMPACT_ATOMS: atom_id res chain seq x y z
N MET A 1 6.16 21.17 -1.68
CA MET A 1 6.56 19.75 -1.80
C MET A 1 5.59 18.88 -1.00
N ASN A 2 5.19 17.79 -1.57
CA ASN A 2 4.28 16.87 -0.94
C ASN A 2 5.02 16.04 0.11
N ASN A 3 4.48 15.95 1.34
CA ASN A 3 5.09 15.18 2.43
C ASN A 3 4.53 13.76 2.54
N ASP A 4 3.57 13.41 1.69
CA ASP A 4 2.99 12.07 1.71
C ASP A 4 4.03 11.05 1.29
N SER A 5 3.95 9.86 1.86
CA SER A 5 4.83 8.75 1.48
C SER A 5 4.06 7.74 0.63
N ILE A 6 4.74 7.16 -0.33
CA ILE A 6 4.19 6.14 -1.21
C ILE A 6 4.99 4.86 -1.02
N TYR A 7 4.32 3.83 -0.53
CA TYR A 7 4.95 2.53 -0.28
C TYR A 7 4.68 1.60 -1.44
N ASN A 8 5.74 0.97 -1.95
CA ASN A 8 5.60 0.09 -3.08
C ASN A 8 6.27 -1.26 -2.84
N THR A 9 5.97 -2.22 -3.69
CA THR A 9 6.45 -3.60 -3.57
C THR A 9 7.47 -3.96 -4.65
N GLY A 10 8.27 -2.99 -5.12
CA GLY A 10 9.47 -3.26 -5.89
C GLY A 10 9.43 -3.01 -7.38
N ARG A 11 8.34 -2.47 -7.89
CA ARG A 11 8.21 -2.16 -9.31
C ARG A 11 8.62 -0.72 -9.61
N ASP A 12 9.03 -0.44 -10.85
CA ASP A 12 9.29 0.93 -11.27
C ASP A 12 8.00 1.73 -11.24
N ILE A 13 8.01 2.86 -10.54
CA ILE A 13 6.81 3.63 -10.27
C ILE A 13 7.07 5.12 -10.39
N THR A 14 7.92 5.50 -11.32
CA THR A 14 8.29 6.92 -11.50
C THR A 14 7.05 7.81 -11.64
N ASP A 15 6.01 7.33 -12.31
CA ASP A 15 4.80 8.12 -12.55
C ASP A 15 4.00 8.37 -11.28
N ALA A 16 4.23 7.62 -10.21
CA ALA A 16 3.52 7.81 -8.95
C ALA A 16 4.14 8.92 -8.09
N SER A 17 5.31 9.42 -8.45
CA SER A 17 6.04 10.38 -7.61
C SER A 17 5.29 11.69 -7.40
N SER A 18 4.31 12.02 -8.24
CA SER A 18 3.49 13.21 -8.05
C SER A 18 2.62 13.15 -6.80
N PHE A 19 2.43 11.96 -6.22
CA PHE A 19 1.65 11.81 -4.99
C PHE A 19 2.49 11.90 -3.72
N GLY A 20 3.81 11.92 -3.84
CA GLY A 20 4.69 12.06 -2.69
C GLY A 20 6.00 11.31 -2.87
N ASP A 21 6.75 11.20 -1.78
CA ASP A 21 8.00 10.47 -1.77
C ASP A 21 7.76 8.97 -1.82
N ILE A 22 8.67 8.25 -2.47
CA ILE A 22 8.52 6.82 -2.70
C ILE A 22 9.42 6.04 -1.75
N GLU A 23 8.85 5.07 -1.05
CA GLU A 23 9.59 4.13 -0.23
C GLU A 23 9.35 2.71 -0.72
N ILE A 24 10.42 1.96 -0.89
CA ILE A 24 10.34 0.58 -1.36
C ILE A 24 10.18 -0.35 -0.16
N LEU A 25 9.08 -1.13 -0.18
CA LEU A 25 8.81 -2.09 0.89
C LEU A 25 9.61 -3.37 0.71
N LEU A 26 9.64 -3.89 -0.51
CA LEU A 26 10.38 -5.10 -0.84
C LEU A 26 11.18 -4.85 -2.10
N PRO A 27 12.44 -5.30 -2.17
CA PRO A 27 13.22 -5.19 -3.39
C PRO A 27 12.58 -5.96 -4.53
N ALA A 28 12.85 -5.51 -5.77
CA ALA A 28 12.38 -6.20 -6.95
C ALA A 28 12.86 -7.66 -6.94
N GLY A 29 11.97 -8.59 -7.27
CA GLY A 29 12.29 -10.00 -7.30
C GLY A 29 12.09 -10.73 -5.99
N GLU A 30 11.89 -10.03 -4.88
CA GLU A 30 11.60 -10.67 -3.61
C GLU A 30 10.13 -11.09 -3.58
N GLN A 31 9.87 -12.34 -3.19
CA GLN A 31 8.52 -12.89 -3.20
C GLN A 31 8.09 -13.28 -1.79
N ALA A 32 6.93 -12.78 -1.39
CA ALA A 32 6.36 -13.04 -0.08
C ALA A 32 5.99 -14.52 0.11
N SER A 33 5.69 -15.22 -0.97
CA SER A 33 5.22 -16.61 -0.91
C SER A 33 6.26 -17.58 -0.34
N TYR A 34 7.54 -17.22 -0.39
CA TYR A 34 8.60 -18.09 0.12
C TYR A 34 8.90 -17.92 1.59
N SER A 35 8.50 -16.81 2.19
CA SER A 35 8.84 -16.49 3.57
C SER A 35 7.80 -15.54 4.16
N THR A 36 6.60 -16.06 4.43
CA THR A 36 5.47 -15.22 4.82
C THR A 36 5.72 -14.47 6.12
N GLN A 37 6.09 -15.17 7.20
CA GLN A 37 6.26 -14.49 8.48
C GLN A 37 7.42 -13.49 8.51
N PRO A 38 8.58 -13.82 8.00
CA PRO A 38 9.66 -12.82 7.88
C PRO A 38 9.25 -11.61 7.04
N THR A 39 8.47 -11.83 5.97
CA THR A 39 7.99 -10.75 5.13
C THR A 39 7.04 -9.84 5.90
N ILE A 40 6.13 -10.42 6.69
CA ILE A 40 5.21 -9.65 7.52
C ILE A 40 5.98 -8.79 8.53
N ARG A 41 7.00 -9.35 9.17
CA ARG A 41 7.81 -8.59 10.12
C ARG A 41 8.54 -7.43 9.45
N LYS A 42 9.07 -7.66 8.26
CA LYS A 42 9.74 -6.62 7.47
C LYS A 42 8.78 -5.51 7.08
N LEU A 43 7.61 -5.87 6.60
CA LEU A 43 6.57 -4.91 6.27
C LEU A 43 6.12 -4.14 7.51
N GLY A 44 5.99 -4.81 8.65
CA GLY A 44 5.61 -4.17 9.89
C GLY A 44 6.59 -3.08 10.33
N ARG A 45 7.88 -3.35 10.15
CA ARG A 45 8.90 -2.34 10.47
C ARG A 45 8.78 -1.12 9.57
N LYS A 46 8.48 -1.32 8.29
CA LYS A 46 8.41 -0.22 7.32
C LYS A 46 7.08 0.52 7.37
N LEU A 47 6.00 -0.18 7.64
CA LEU A 47 4.65 0.38 7.62
C LEU A 47 4.12 0.72 9.01
N GLY A 48 4.91 0.52 10.07
CA GLY A 48 4.45 0.78 11.42
C GLY A 48 4.05 2.23 11.68
N LYS A 49 4.56 3.15 10.89
CA LYS A 49 4.22 4.58 10.98
C LYS A 49 3.34 5.06 9.83
N PHE A 50 2.67 4.14 9.15
CA PHE A 50 1.73 4.46 8.09
C PHE A 50 0.59 5.33 8.65
N THR A 51 0.24 6.40 7.94
CA THR A 51 -0.79 7.34 8.36
C THR A 51 -1.81 7.58 7.27
N ASP A 52 -2.84 8.37 7.58
CA ASP A 52 -3.86 8.73 6.61
C ASP A 52 -3.31 9.53 5.41
N GLU A 53 -2.10 10.03 5.51
CA GLU A 53 -1.50 10.81 4.42
C GLU A 53 -0.62 10.00 3.50
N ASP A 54 -0.41 8.73 3.82
CA ASP A 54 0.44 7.86 3.04
C ASP A 54 -0.38 7.04 2.05
N TYR A 55 0.29 6.57 1.01
CA TYR A 55 -0.33 5.72 -0.02
C TYR A 55 0.41 4.40 -0.14
N LEU A 56 -0.35 3.35 -0.43
CA LEU A 56 0.19 2.05 -0.76
C LEU A 56 0.05 1.85 -2.27
N LEU A 57 1.16 1.67 -2.96
CA LEU A 57 1.13 1.51 -4.41
C LEU A 57 0.87 0.06 -4.78
N LEU A 58 -0.14 -0.16 -5.60
CA LEU A 58 -0.55 -1.51 -6.01
C LEU A 58 0.25 -1.95 -7.22
N ALA A 59 1.51 -2.29 -7.01
CA ALA A 59 2.42 -2.76 -8.05
C ALA A 59 3.37 -3.80 -7.47
N GLY A 60 3.65 -4.84 -8.24
CA GLY A 60 4.56 -5.90 -7.83
C GLY A 60 3.87 -7.21 -7.57
N ASP A 61 4.46 -8.04 -6.71
CA ASP A 61 3.93 -9.36 -6.37
C ASP A 61 2.57 -9.25 -5.67
N PRO A 62 1.52 -9.93 -6.17
CA PRO A 62 0.20 -9.85 -5.56
C PRO A 62 0.17 -10.25 -4.09
N ALA A 63 0.95 -11.27 -3.70
CA ALA A 63 0.98 -11.69 -2.31
C ALA A 63 1.59 -10.59 -1.43
N ALA A 64 2.64 -9.94 -1.91
CA ALA A 64 3.26 -8.83 -1.19
C ALA A 64 2.30 -7.65 -1.05
N ILE A 65 1.54 -7.35 -2.09
CA ILE A 65 0.53 -6.29 -2.05
C ILE A 65 -0.52 -6.59 -0.97
N ALA A 66 -1.01 -7.83 -0.94
CA ALA A 66 -2.02 -8.22 0.04
C ALA A 66 -1.50 -8.11 1.47
N LEU A 67 -0.28 -8.58 1.71
CA LEU A 67 0.33 -8.50 3.04
C LEU A 67 0.59 -7.05 3.44
N ALA A 68 1.05 -6.23 2.50
CA ALA A 68 1.30 -4.81 2.77
C ALA A 68 0.02 -4.09 3.16
N ALA A 69 -1.08 -4.37 2.45
CA ALA A 69 -2.38 -3.76 2.76
C ALA A 69 -2.85 -4.15 4.16
N ALA A 70 -2.71 -5.43 4.52
CA ALA A 70 -3.10 -5.91 5.84
C ALA A 70 -2.27 -5.23 6.94
N VAL A 71 -0.97 -5.11 6.73
CA VAL A 71 -0.07 -4.50 7.72
C VAL A 71 -0.35 -3.00 7.84
N ALA A 72 -0.55 -2.30 6.72
CA ALA A 72 -0.87 -0.87 6.73
C ALA A 72 -2.19 -0.62 7.47
N ALA A 73 -3.21 -1.42 7.19
CA ALA A 73 -4.50 -1.29 7.86
C ALA A 73 -4.35 -1.49 9.37
N ARG A 74 -3.59 -2.50 9.78
CA ARG A 74 -3.35 -2.74 11.21
C ARG A 74 -2.64 -1.57 11.86
N ALA A 75 -1.65 -0.99 11.17
CA ALA A 75 -0.87 0.12 11.71
C ALA A 75 -1.69 1.41 11.83
N ASN A 76 -2.71 1.59 11.00
CA ASN A 76 -3.44 2.84 10.92
C ASN A 76 -4.93 2.70 11.26
N GLY A 77 -5.25 1.82 12.19
CA GLY A 77 -6.63 1.71 12.69
C GLY A 77 -7.63 1.26 11.64
N GLY A 78 -7.22 0.45 10.70
CA GLY A 78 -8.11 -0.09 9.67
C GLY A 78 -8.27 0.80 8.43
N ARG A 79 -7.56 1.92 8.37
CA ARG A 79 -7.68 2.84 7.24
C ARG A 79 -6.39 2.88 6.43
N PHE A 80 -6.53 2.87 5.10
CA PHE A 80 -5.37 3.03 4.24
C PHE A 80 -5.81 3.53 2.86
N LYS A 81 -4.91 4.27 2.21
CA LYS A 81 -5.11 4.72 0.85
C LYS A 81 -4.19 3.94 -0.09
N MET A 82 -4.67 3.69 -1.28
CA MET A 82 -3.93 2.95 -2.28
C MET A 82 -3.85 3.76 -3.57
N LEU A 83 -2.81 3.54 -4.35
CA LEU A 83 -2.70 4.07 -5.70
C LEU A 83 -2.80 2.92 -6.67
N LYS A 84 -3.74 3.02 -7.60
CA LYS A 84 -3.97 2.03 -8.63
C LYS A 84 -3.75 2.64 -10.00
N TRP A 85 -3.09 1.89 -10.89
CA TRP A 85 -2.87 2.33 -12.26
C TRP A 85 -4.14 2.14 -13.08
N ASP A 86 -4.56 3.20 -13.76
CA ASP A 86 -5.68 3.14 -14.71
C ASP A 86 -5.12 3.06 -16.11
N ARG A 87 -5.29 1.92 -16.76
CA ARG A 87 -4.78 1.68 -18.11
C ARG A 87 -5.38 2.60 -19.14
N GLN A 88 -6.67 2.87 -19.00
CA GLN A 88 -7.39 3.67 -19.99
C GLN A 88 -6.97 5.13 -19.93
N GLU A 89 -6.83 5.65 -18.71
CA GLU A 89 -6.46 7.03 -18.51
C GLU A 89 -4.95 7.25 -18.48
N GLY A 90 -4.17 6.18 -18.34
CA GLY A 90 -2.73 6.28 -18.28
C GLY A 90 -2.20 7.00 -17.07
N LYS A 91 -2.83 6.85 -15.94
CA LYS A 91 -2.43 7.54 -14.71
C LYS A 91 -2.80 6.73 -13.48
N TYR A 92 -2.19 7.10 -12.36
CA TYR A 92 -2.57 6.56 -11.06
C TYR A 92 -3.74 7.32 -10.49
N PHE A 93 -4.60 6.62 -9.76
CA PHE A 93 -5.68 7.26 -9.03
C PHE A 93 -5.78 6.66 -7.63
N PRO A 94 -6.21 7.46 -6.65
CA PRO A 94 -6.28 7.00 -5.26
C PRO A 94 -7.57 6.22 -4.98
N LEU A 95 -7.43 5.21 -4.11
CA LEU A 95 -8.55 4.49 -3.54
C LEU A 95 -8.44 4.62 -2.02
N ILE A 96 -9.54 4.93 -1.37
CA ILE A 96 -9.57 5.10 0.08
C ILE A 96 -10.33 3.94 0.69
N ALA A 97 -9.71 3.24 1.64
CA ALA A 97 -10.30 2.10 2.32
C ALA A 97 -10.40 2.35 3.81
N ASP A 98 -11.55 2.03 4.37
CA ASP A 98 -11.77 2.07 5.81
C ASP A 98 -12.47 0.78 6.20
N LEU A 99 -11.79 -0.03 6.98
CA LEU A 99 -12.31 -1.34 7.40
C LEU A 99 -13.18 -1.25 8.64
N ASN A 100 -13.41 -0.06 9.18
CA ASN A 100 -14.18 0.12 10.40
C ASN A 100 -15.68 0.27 10.10
N PHE A 101 -16.27 -0.81 9.62
CA PHE A 101 -17.69 -0.84 9.38
C PHE A 101 -18.40 -1.59 10.51
N ARG A 102 -19.69 -1.34 10.69
CA ARG A 102 -20.49 -1.97 11.74
C ARG A 102 -21.52 -2.90 11.12
N PRO A 103 -21.92 -3.98 11.83
CA PRO A 103 -23.06 -4.78 11.37
C PRO A 103 -24.26 -3.87 11.16
N GLY A 104 -24.90 -3.99 10.01
CA GLY A 104 -26.04 -3.16 9.67
C GLY A 104 -25.73 -1.89 8.89
N ASP A 105 -24.45 -1.54 8.73
CA ASP A 105 -24.09 -0.43 7.86
C ASP A 105 -24.53 -0.74 6.45
N ASN A 106 -25.15 0.25 5.83
CA ASN A 106 -25.62 0.12 4.47
C ASN A 106 -24.71 0.93 3.55
N ASP A 107 -23.84 0.26 2.86
CA ASP A 107 -22.90 0.88 1.95
C ASP A 107 -23.38 0.84 0.50
N GLY A 108 -24.54 0.34 0.30
CA GLY A 108 -25.23 0.36 -0.97
C GLY A 108 -24.46 -0.13 -2.16
#